data_7b900c00439ddb9d84057e3f9aadd098
#
_entry.id   7b900c00439ddb9d84057e3f9aadd098
#
_cell.length_a   1.000
_cell.length_b   1.000
_cell.length_c   1.000
_cell.angle_alpha   90.00
_cell.angle_beta   90.00
_cell.angle_gamma   90.00
#
_symmetry.space_group_name_H-M   'P 1'
#
loop_
_entity.id
_entity.type
_entity.pdbx_description
1 polymer ?
#
loop_
_entity_poly.entity_id
_entity_poly.type
_entity_poly.pdbx_seq_one_letter_code
_entity_poly.pdbx_strand_id
1 'polypeptide(L)'
;MNLDLDKAIQEFQGILKKHPVLVVGTGASCALDPRFGMPELAKELHRTVQPGKGSDAEQWKRVLVSLDGGKGLEDALDAVTETGLKERIVKVTGAFVASVDRDWIWRVSTGEVTGPLHGLLRKLVDGLPPTNPVQHIVTPNYDMLIEHTCDALEVPWTDGFTTGSTCRLDWVGARNSMLRMTREPRGRSYQNTARLLPHVQLHKVHGSINWFQNTDETRLLRCDRMVDGPPPTGWRRAMITPGHGKLEEAGMNREWFREADDAIATASAFLIIGYGFNDVHIQKGIRKRLVDQGCSGIVVTQDWSTKIESWIRDSSDLWAVCQNPGAGKPETIVVGPGNVGAPLVCEDQELWKIVEFVKAVM
;
A
#
# COMPACT_ATOMS: atom_id res chain seq x y z
N MET A 1 -12.92 5.92 -31.92
CA MET A 1 -12.47 4.52 -32.08
C MET A 1 -13.10 3.75 -30.94
N ASN A 2 -13.89 2.73 -31.23
CA ASN A 2 -14.51 1.96 -30.13
C ASN A 2 -13.40 1.24 -29.35
N LEU A 3 -13.40 1.41 -28.05
CA LEU A 3 -12.56 0.66 -27.11
C LEU A 3 -13.04 -0.80 -27.14
N ASP A 4 -12.14 -1.76 -27.33
CA ASP A 4 -12.39 -3.18 -27.15
C ASP A 4 -11.42 -3.75 -26.09
N LEU A 5 -11.78 -4.90 -25.52
CA LEU A 5 -11.04 -5.49 -24.41
C LEU A 5 -9.62 -5.93 -24.82
N ASP A 6 -9.45 -6.47 -26.02
CA ASP A 6 -8.14 -6.94 -26.47
C ASP A 6 -7.14 -5.79 -26.60
N LYS A 7 -7.59 -4.63 -27.10
CA LYS A 7 -6.77 -3.42 -27.13
C LYS A 7 -6.45 -2.91 -25.73
N ALA A 8 -7.43 -2.88 -24.82
CA ALA A 8 -7.18 -2.47 -23.44
C ALA A 8 -6.14 -3.39 -22.76
N ILE A 9 -6.24 -4.72 -22.97
CA ILE A 9 -5.27 -5.70 -22.47
C ILE A 9 -3.87 -5.44 -23.05
N GLN A 10 -3.75 -5.14 -24.35
CA GLN A 10 -2.46 -4.80 -24.97
C GLN A 10 -1.83 -3.53 -24.34
N GLU A 11 -2.64 -2.51 -24.09
CA GLU A 11 -2.17 -1.30 -23.38
C GLU A 11 -1.71 -1.64 -21.95
N PHE A 12 -2.48 -2.44 -21.21
CA PHE A 12 -2.11 -2.88 -19.86
C PHE A 12 -0.79 -3.64 -19.88
N GLN A 13 -0.60 -4.56 -20.81
CA GLN A 13 0.67 -5.28 -20.98
C GLN A 13 1.83 -4.32 -21.31
N GLY A 14 1.58 -3.29 -22.13
CA GLY A 14 2.54 -2.24 -22.42
C GLY A 14 2.96 -1.45 -21.20
N ILE A 15 2.00 -1.11 -20.34
CA ILE A 15 2.24 -0.40 -19.08
C ILE A 15 3.00 -1.29 -18.08
N LEU A 16 2.61 -2.56 -17.94
CA LEU A 16 3.28 -3.51 -17.04
C LEU A 16 4.74 -3.78 -17.44
N LYS A 17 5.07 -3.79 -18.73
CA LYS A 17 6.46 -3.89 -19.22
C LYS A 17 7.35 -2.71 -18.84
N LYS A 18 6.78 -1.58 -18.42
CA LYS A 18 7.52 -0.42 -17.90
C LYS A 18 7.95 -0.59 -16.44
N HIS A 19 7.70 -1.74 -15.82
CA HIS A 19 7.96 -2.04 -14.40
C HIS A 19 7.34 -0.96 -13.48
N PRO A 20 6.01 -0.88 -13.41
CA PRO A 20 5.31 0.19 -12.69
C PRO A 20 5.61 0.17 -11.20
N VAL A 21 5.63 1.33 -10.56
CA VAL A 21 5.51 1.43 -9.11
C VAL A 21 4.11 0.97 -8.72
N LEU A 22 4.02 0.00 -7.80
CA LEU A 22 2.74 -0.44 -7.26
C LEU A 22 2.31 0.52 -6.15
N VAL A 23 1.08 0.99 -6.21
CA VAL A 23 0.44 1.73 -5.11
C VAL A 23 -0.68 0.85 -4.58
N VAL A 24 -0.51 0.32 -3.36
CA VAL A 24 -1.40 -0.69 -2.82
C VAL A 24 -2.16 -0.14 -1.62
N GLY A 25 -3.47 0.03 -1.77
CA GLY A 25 -4.34 0.46 -0.68
C GLY A 25 -5.01 -0.70 0.07
N THR A 26 -5.82 -0.36 1.06
CA THR A 26 -6.53 -1.32 1.93
C THR A 26 -7.49 -2.24 1.17
N GLY A 27 -7.98 -1.83 0.00
CA GLY A 27 -8.82 -2.68 -0.84
C GLY A 27 -8.14 -4.01 -1.24
N ALA A 28 -6.80 -4.03 -1.37
CA ALA A 28 -6.06 -5.26 -1.62
C ALA A 28 -6.11 -6.22 -0.41
N SER A 29 -6.01 -5.71 0.81
CA SER A 29 -6.14 -6.50 2.05
C SER A 29 -7.58 -6.92 2.30
N CYS A 30 -8.56 -6.04 1.99
CA CYS A 30 -10.00 -6.33 2.09
C CYS A 30 -10.44 -7.47 1.15
N ALA A 31 -9.75 -7.66 0.03
CA ALA A 31 -10.03 -8.78 -0.88
C ALA A 31 -9.75 -10.15 -0.21
N LEU A 32 -8.90 -10.19 0.82
CA LEU A 32 -8.64 -11.38 1.63
C LEU A 32 -9.57 -11.42 2.85
N ASP A 33 -9.70 -10.30 3.56
CA ASP A 33 -10.56 -10.19 4.75
C ASP A 33 -11.13 -8.76 4.88
N PRO A 34 -12.45 -8.59 4.80
CA PRO A 34 -13.08 -7.28 4.94
C PRO A 34 -12.76 -6.54 6.25
N ARG A 35 -12.31 -7.25 7.29
CA ARG A 35 -11.91 -6.65 8.57
C ARG A 35 -10.74 -5.68 8.45
N PHE A 36 -9.91 -5.77 7.40
CA PHE A 36 -8.85 -4.78 7.12
C PHE A 36 -9.39 -3.42 6.67
N GLY A 37 -10.69 -3.34 6.35
CA GLY A 37 -11.31 -2.13 5.81
C GLY A 37 -11.59 -1.06 6.86
N MET A 38 -11.62 0.20 6.40
CA MET A 38 -11.93 1.36 7.24
C MET A 38 -13.30 1.27 7.95
N PRO A 39 -14.37 0.68 7.37
CA PRO A 39 -15.64 0.51 8.09
C PRO A 39 -15.53 -0.37 9.34
N GLU A 40 -14.78 -1.46 9.27
CA GLU A 40 -14.61 -2.35 10.43
C GLU A 40 -13.67 -1.73 11.48
N LEU A 41 -12.63 -1.02 11.04
CA LEU A 41 -11.79 -0.23 11.94
C LEU A 41 -12.62 0.87 12.65
N ALA A 42 -13.53 1.56 11.94
CA ALA A 42 -14.41 2.55 12.55
C ALA A 42 -15.30 1.95 13.65
N LYS A 43 -15.89 0.77 13.42
CA LYS A 43 -16.66 0.04 14.41
C LYS A 43 -15.83 -0.31 15.64
N GLU A 44 -14.61 -0.80 15.43
CA GLU A 44 -13.71 -1.15 16.53
C GLU A 44 -13.29 0.07 17.34
N LEU A 45 -12.93 1.17 16.68
CA LEU A 45 -12.60 2.43 17.36
C LEU A 45 -13.81 2.95 18.17
N HIS A 46 -15.01 2.92 17.59
CA HIS A 46 -16.23 3.31 18.31
C HIS A 46 -16.43 2.49 19.58
N ARG A 47 -16.23 1.18 19.50
CA ARG A 47 -16.43 0.25 20.62
C ARG A 47 -15.35 0.36 21.70
N THR A 48 -14.10 0.65 21.32
CA THR A 48 -12.93 0.41 22.20
C THR A 48 -12.24 1.67 22.66
N VAL A 49 -12.28 2.78 21.89
CA VAL A 49 -11.60 4.01 22.30
C VAL A 49 -12.30 4.63 23.52
N GLN A 50 -11.53 4.76 24.59
CA GLN A 50 -11.94 5.43 25.81
C GLN A 50 -11.29 6.81 25.85
N PRO A 51 -12.01 7.90 25.57
CA PRO A 51 -11.43 9.23 25.61
C PRO A 51 -11.05 9.62 27.04
N GLY A 52 -10.10 10.54 27.16
CA GLY A 52 -9.79 11.20 28.41
C GLY A 52 -10.93 12.13 28.84
N LYS A 53 -10.64 13.04 29.78
CA LYS A 53 -11.58 14.08 30.21
C LYS A 53 -11.38 15.37 29.40
N GLY A 54 -12.36 16.28 29.47
CA GLY A 54 -12.24 17.60 28.85
C GLY A 54 -12.19 17.53 27.31
N SER A 55 -11.21 18.19 26.70
CA SER A 55 -11.06 18.31 25.26
C SER A 55 -11.01 16.95 24.52
N ASP A 56 -10.37 15.94 25.09
CA ASP A 56 -10.35 14.58 24.57
C ASP A 56 -11.78 14.03 24.35
N ALA A 57 -12.63 14.13 25.40
CA ALA A 57 -13.99 13.62 25.34
C ALA A 57 -14.83 14.39 24.33
N GLU A 58 -14.66 15.70 24.24
CA GLU A 58 -15.37 16.55 23.30
C GLU A 58 -14.97 16.27 21.85
N GLN A 59 -13.68 16.08 21.58
CA GLN A 59 -13.21 15.72 20.25
C GLN A 59 -13.70 14.33 19.85
N TRP A 60 -13.61 13.36 20.76
CA TRP A 60 -14.11 12.01 20.48
C TRP A 60 -15.62 11.99 20.20
N LYS A 61 -16.40 12.75 20.97
CA LYS A 61 -17.85 12.89 20.70
C LYS A 61 -18.12 13.43 19.29
N ARG A 62 -17.34 14.42 18.83
CA ARG A 62 -17.46 14.96 17.46
C ARG A 62 -17.12 13.91 16.40
N VAL A 63 -16.09 13.08 16.63
CA VAL A 63 -15.77 11.96 15.75
C VAL A 63 -16.95 10.99 15.63
N LEU A 64 -17.55 10.58 16.77
CA LEU A 64 -18.68 9.66 16.77
C LEU A 64 -19.88 10.25 16.02
N VAL A 65 -20.24 11.51 16.26
CA VAL A 65 -21.32 12.20 15.53
C VAL A 65 -21.04 12.23 14.01
N SER A 66 -19.77 12.41 13.62
CA SER A 66 -19.38 12.41 12.20
C SER A 66 -19.53 11.03 11.57
N LEU A 67 -19.13 9.98 12.27
CA LEU A 67 -19.28 8.58 11.83
C LEU A 67 -20.74 8.17 11.74
N ASP A 68 -21.56 8.51 12.75
CA ASP A 68 -23.00 8.24 12.76
C ASP A 68 -23.73 9.01 11.65
N GLY A 69 -23.20 10.17 11.27
CA GLY A 69 -23.63 10.96 10.12
C GLY A 69 -23.19 10.43 8.75
N GLY A 70 -22.50 9.28 8.71
CA GLY A 70 -22.08 8.61 7.47
C GLY A 70 -20.77 9.15 6.87
N LYS A 71 -19.98 9.96 7.58
CA LYS A 71 -18.64 10.36 7.12
C LYS A 71 -17.68 9.17 7.17
N GLY A 72 -16.73 9.15 6.23
CA GLY A 72 -15.62 8.20 6.25
C GLY A 72 -14.75 8.37 7.51
N LEU A 73 -14.06 7.29 7.91
CA LEU A 73 -13.24 7.30 9.13
C LEU A 73 -12.14 8.37 9.06
N GLU A 74 -11.47 8.51 7.92
CA GLU A 74 -10.40 9.49 7.75
C GLU A 74 -10.91 10.92 7.94
N ASP A 75 -12.03 11.28 7.29
CA ASP A 75 -12.67 12.60 7.41
C ASP A 75 -13.19 12.86 8.84
N ALA A 76 -13.66 11.81 9.53
CA ALA A 76 -14.15 11.95 10.91
C ALA A 76 -12.99 12.21 11.90
N LEU A 77 -11.82 11.63 11.64
CA LEU A 77 -10.64 11.76 12.50
C LEU A 77 -9.82 13.02 12.26
N ASP A 78 -10.04 13.76 11.16
CA ASP A 78 -9.32 14.99 10.83
C ASP A 78 -9.39 16.07 11.91
N ALA A 79 -10.49 16.11 12.65
CA ALA A 79 -10.69 17.08 13.70
C ALA A 79 -9.98 16.72 15.03
N VAL A 80 -9.28 15.58 15.10
CA VAL A 80 -8.58 15.14 16.31
C VAL A 80 -7.21 15.81 16.36
N THR A 81 -7.03 16.71 17.34
CA THR A 81 -5.77 17.44 17.60
C THR A 81 -5.10 17.02 18.89
N GLU A 82 -5.86 16.52 19.87
CA GLU A 82 -5.34 16.11 21.18
C GLU A 82 -4.40 14.91 21.09
N THR A 83 -3.16 15.08 21.50
CA THR A 83 -2.11 14.03 21.45
C THR A 83 -2.53 12.75 22.17
N GLY A 84 -3.11 12.88 23.37
CA GLY A 84 -3.54 11.72 24.15
C GLY A 84 -4.67 10.94 23.47
N LEU A 85 -5.57 11.60 22.73
CA LEU A 85 -6.61 10.93 21.97
C LEU A 85 -6.01 10.24 20.73
N LYS A 86 -5.09 10.90 20.00
CA LYS A 86 -4.36 10.31 18.88
C LYS A 86 -3.63 9.02 19.29
N GLU A 87 -2.90 9.05 20.40
CA GLU A 87 -2.19 7.88 20.92
C GLU A 87 -3.14 6.71 21.23
N ARG A 88 -4.32 6.99 21.78
CA ARG A 88 -5.35 5.97 22.04
C ARG A 88 -5.91 5.39 20.74
N ILE A 89 -6.17 6.23 19.74
CA ILE A 89 -6.62 5.80 18.41
C ILE A 89 -5.55 4.90 17.77
N VAL A 90 -4.28 5.31 17.74
CA VAL A 90 -3.16 4.52 17.23
C VAL A 90 -3.05 3.18 17.97
N LYS A 91 -3.17 3.18 19.29
CA LYS A 91 -3.10 1.97 20.09
C LYS A 91 -4.20 0.97 19.73
N VAL A 92 -5.46 1.45 19.60
CA VAL A 92 -6.61 0.59 19.24
C VAL A 92 -6.49 0.13 17.79
N THR A 93 -6.16 1.03 16.86
CA THR A 93 -5.93 0.69 15.45
C THR A 93 -4.86 -0.39 15.31
N GLY A 94 -3.70 -0.21 15.94
CA GLY A 94 -2.61 -1.17 15.87
C GLY A 94 -2.95 -2.52 16.49
N ALA A 95 -3.67 -2.55 17.61
CA ALA A 95 -4.12 -3.80 18.23
C ALA A 95 -5.16 -4.53 17.36
N PHE A 96 -6.08 -3.79 16.76
CA PHE A 96 -7.11 -4.36 15.88
C PHE A 96 -6.48 -4.94 14.61
N VAL A 97 -5.69 -4.15 13.87
CA VAL A 97 -5.05 -4.64 12.64
C VAL A 97 -4.14 -5.82 12.93
N ALA A 98 -3.35 -5.78 14.03
CA ALA A 98 -2.52 -6.92 14.43
C ALA A 98 -3.32 -8.18 14.75
N SER A 99 -4.53 -8.04 15.33
CA SER A 99 -5.39 -9.19 15.59
C SER A 99 -5.91 -9.84 14.32
N VAL A 100 -6.26 -9.03 13.32
CA VAL A 100 -6.70 -9.54 12.01
C VAL A 100 -5.53 -10.14 11.23
N ASP A 101 -4.38 -9.46 11.22
CA ASP A 101 -3.16 -9.93 10.54
C ASP A 101 -2.70 -11.29 11.06
N ARG A 102 -2.78 -11.53 12.40
CA ARG A 102 -2.44 -12.81 13.04
C ARG A 102 -3.25 -13.98 12.51
N ASP A 103 -4.52 -13.77 12.16
CA ASP A 103 -5.37 -14.83 11.60
C ASP A 103 -4.85 -15.31 10.24
N TRP A 104 -4.07 -14.48 9.56
CA TRP A 104 -3.62 -14.68 8.18
C TRP A 104 -2.13 -14.95 8.02
N ILE A 105 -1.26 -14.45 8.93
CA ILE A 105 0.20 -14.55 8.80
C ILE A 105 0.66 -15.98 8.47
N TRP A 106 0.23 -16.97 9.25
CA TRP A 106 0.63 -18.35 9.03
C TRP A 106 0.12 -18.89 7.70
N ARG A 107 -1.15 -18.69 7.43
CA ARG A 107 -1.83 -19.23 6.25
C ARG A 107 -1.29 -18.63 4.93
N VAL A 108 -0.95 -17.35 4.93
CA VAL A 108 -0.35 -16.69 3.77
C VAL A 108 1.13 -17.07 3.63
N SER A 109 1.92 -16.98 4.69
CA SER A 109 3.36 -17.27 4.65
C SER A 109 3.69 -18.70 4.30
N THR A 110 2.82 -19.66 4.65
CA THR A 110 2.99 -21.09 4.29
C THR A 110 2.38 -21.44 2.93
N GLY A 111 1.71 -20.51 2.27
CA GLY A 111 1.02 -20.76 1.00
C GLY A 111 -0.28 -21.56 1.12
N GLU A 112 -0.81 -21.76 2.35
CA GLU A 112 -2.15 -22.34 2.56
C GLU A 112 -3.23 -21.50 1.89
N VAL A 113 -3.07 -20.18 1.96
CA VAL A 113 -3.93 -19.21 1.30
C VAL A 113 -3.08 -18.28 0.44
N THR A 114 -3.55 -18.00 -0.76
CA THR A 114 -2.90 -17.07 -1.67
C THR A 114 -3.02 -15.64 -1.14
N GLY A 115 -1.91 -14.98 -0.90
CA GLY A 115 -1.87 -13.56 -0.51
C GLY A 115 -2.36 -12.62 -1.61
N PRO A 116 -2.72 -11.38 -1.28
CA PRO A 116 -3.45 -10.49 -2.17
C PRO A 116 -2.74 -10.14 -3.49
N LEU A 117 -1.42 -10.13 -3.52
CA LEU A 117 -0.63 -9.77 -4.71
C LEU A 117 0.19 -10.95 -5.26
N HIS A 118 -0.05 -12.17 -4.80
CA HIS A 118 0.80 -13.34 -5.05
C HIS A 118 1.14 -13.54 -6.54
N GLY A 119 0.13 -13.67 -7.40
CA GLY A 119 0.35 -13.92 -8.83
C GLY A 119 1.03 -12.75 -9.56
N LEU A 120 0.77 -11.53 -9.10
CA LEU A 120 1.36 -10.30 -9.65
C LEU A 120 2.83 -10.17 -9.26
N LEU A 121 3.15 -10.30 -7.96
CA LEU A 121 4.51 -10.07 -7.44
C LEU A 121 5.54 -11.00 -8.06
N ARG A 122 5.23 -12.30 -8.15
CA ARG A 122 6.13 -13.27 -8.78
C ARG A 122 6.47 -12.84 -10.21
N LYS A 123 5.45 -12.56 -11.03
CA LYS A 123 5.66 -12.20 -12.44
C LYS A 123 6.41 -10.88 -12.61
N LEU A 124 6.12 -9.87 -11.78
CA LEU A 124 6.82 -8.59 -11.85
C LEU A 124 8.28 -8.72 -11.43
N VAL A 125 8.57 -9.43 -10.35
CA VAL A 125 9.93 -9.60 -9.84
C VAL A 125 10.78 -10.46 -10.78
N ASP A 126 10.22 -11.53 -11.32
CA ASP A 126 10.92 -12.39 -12.31
C ASP A 126 11.21 -11.63 -13.63
N GLY A 127 10.39 -10.62 -13.96
CA GLY A 127 10.56 -9.77 -15.13
C GLY A 127 11.51 -8.58 -14.96
N LEU A 128 12.04 -8.32 -13.75
CA LEU A 128 12.87 -7.15 -13.49
C LEU A 128 14.18 -7.15 -14.29
N PRO A 129 14.59 -6.01 -14.86
CA PRO A 129 15.82 -5.92 -15.60
C PRO A 129 17.04 -6.02 -14.64
N PRO A 130 18.11 -6.72 -15.04
CA PRO A 130 19.32 -6.85 -14.20
C PRO A 130 19.97 -5.51 -13.83
N THR A 131 19.72 -4.46 -14.60
CA THR A 131 20.25 -3.11 -14.38
C THR A 131 19.50 -2.34 -13.29
N ASN A 132 18.24 -2.71 -13.04
CA ASN A 132 17.40 -2.16 -11.95
C ASN A 132 16.47 -3.25 -11.42
N PRO A 133 16.98 -4.20 -10.61
CA PRO A 133 16.23 -5.36 -10.15
C PRO A 133 15.37 -5.03 -8.92
N VAL A 134 14.69 -3.89 -8.92
CA VAL A 134 13.88 -3.41 -7.79
C VAL A 134 12.43 -3.21 -8.20
N GLN A 135 11.52 -3.89 -7.52
CA GLN A 135 10.08 -3.62 -7.59
C GLN A 135 9.66 -2.73 -6.43
N HIS A 136 9.33 -1.49 -6.71
CA HIS A 136 8.82 -0.56 -5.70
C HIS A 136 7.34 -0.79 -5.41
N ILE A 137 6.99 -0.85 -4.13
CA ILE A 137 5.61 -0.86 -3.64
C ILE A 137 5.44 0.26 -2.61
N VAL A 138 4.48 1.14 -2.84
CA VAL A 138 4.09 2.21 -1.90
C VAL A 138 2.74 1.86 -1.32
N THR A 139 2.62 1.83 0.00
CA THR A 139 1.37 1.46 0.68
C THR A 139 1.13 2.29 1.93
N PRO A 140 -0.10 2.78 2.15
CA PRO A 140 -0.54 3.32 3.43
C PRO A 140 -0.99 2.24 4.42
N ASN A 141 -1.05 0.96 4.02
CA ASN A 141 -1.55 -0.13 4.84
C ASN A 141 -0.64 -0.42 6.02
N TYR A 142 -1.24 -0.67 7.18
CA TYR A 142 -0.51 -1.03 8.40
C TYR A 142 -0.23 -2.53 8.53
N ASP A 143 -1.06 -3.38 7.86
CA ASP A 143 -0.94 -4.84 7.89
C ASP A 143 0.36 -5.33 7.23
N MET A 144 0.70 -6.60 7.45
CA MET A 144 1.91 -7.23 6.93
C MET A 144 1.63 -8.23 5.78
N LEU A 145 0.49 -8.13 5.12
CA LEU A 145 0.09 -9.11 4.09
C LEU A 145 1.00 -9.11 2.86
N ILE A 146 1.60 -7.96 2.51
CA ILE A 146 2.55 -7.86 1.40
C ILE A 146 3.84 -8.60 1.77
N GLU A 147 4.34 -8.37 2.99
CA GLU A 147 5.52 -9.03 3.54
C GLU A 147 5.31 -10.56 3.58
N HIS A 148 4.19 -11.01 4.14
CA HIS A 148 3.84 -12.44 4.18
C HIS A 148 3.69 -13.06 2.78
N THR A 149 3.20 -12.28 1.82
CA THR A 149 3.11 -12.73 0.42
C THR A 149 4.50 -12.87 -0.20
N CYS A 150 5.41 -11.93 0.07
CA CYS A 150 6.81 -12.03 -0.37
C CYS A 150 7.49 -13.25 0.24
N ASP A 151 7.29 -13.51 1.54
CA ASP A 151 7.84 -14.67 2.23
C ASP A 151 7.33 -15.99 1.62
N ALA A 152 6.01 -16.11 1.37
CA ALA A 152 5.41 -17.26 0.71
C ALA A 152 5.95 -17.52 -0.71
N LEU A 153 6.34 -16.46 -1.40
CA LEU A 153 6.92 -16.50 -2.74
C LEU A 153 8.45 -16.69 -2.72
N GLU A 154 9.09 -16.69 -1.55
CA GLU A 154 10.56 -16.64 -1.43
C GLU A 154 11.16 -15.46 -2.22
N VAL A 155 10.42 -14.34 -2.32
CA VAL A 155 10.88 -13.11 -2.94
C VAL A 155 11.58 -12.26 -1.90
N PRO A 156 12.88 -11.92 -2.08
CA PRO A 156 13.55 -11.00 -1.18
C PRO A 156 12.83 -9.65 -1.12
N TRP A 157 12.74 -9.09 0.08
CA TRP A 157 12.12 -7.78 0.27
C TRP A 157 12.81 -6.96 1.35
N THR A 158 12.64 -5.64 1.29
CA THR A 158 13.09 -4.72 2.33
C THR A 158 12.12 -3.55 2.48
N ASP A 159 11.93 -3.11 3.72
CA ASP A 159 11.18 -1.92 4.11
C ASP A 159 12.10 -0.82 4.68
N GLY A 160 13.41 -0.93 4.42
CA GLY A 160 14.44 -0.02 4.89
C GLY A 160 15.02 -0.40 6.24
N PHE A 161 14.54 -1.45 6.89
CA PHE A 161 15.13 -1.93 8.14
C PHE A 161 16.23 -2.98 7.89
N THR A 162 17.23 -2.95 8.76
CA THR A 162 18.28 -3.98 8.78
C THR A 162 17.72 -5.35 9.15
N THR A 163 18.50 -6.41 8.97
CA THR A 163 18.13 -7.77 9.40
C THR A 163 18.44 -7.98 10.88
N GLY A 164 17.63 -8.77 11.58
CA GLY A 164 17.82 -9.12 12.99
C GLY A 164 16.52 -9.37 13.74
N SER A 165 16.61 -9.71 15.02
CA SER A 165 15.41 -9.90 15.88
C SER A 165 14.74 -8.58 16.22
N THR A 166 15.51 -7.50 16.28
CA THR A 166 15.08 -6.10 16.32
C THR A 166 15.87 -5.36 15.27
N CYS A 167 15.18 -4.78 14.31
CA CYS A 167 15.78 -4.17 13.14
C CYS A 167 15.75 -2.65 13.28
N ARG A 168 16.77 -1.96 12.75
CA ARG A 168 16.85 -0.49 12.75
C ARG A 168 16.58 0.03 11.37
N LEU A 169 15.96 1.19 11.27
CA LEU A 169 15.81 1.88 9.99
C LEU A 169 17.20 2.32 9.50
N ASP A 170 17.63 1.75 8.41
CA ASP A 170 18.90 2.02 7.71
C ASP A 170 18.77 1.53 6.27
N TRP A 171 18.33 2.40 5.40
CA TRP A 171 18.12 2.09 3.98
C TRP A 171 19.39 1.64 3.26
N VAL A 172 20.56 2.13 3.66
CA VAL A 172 21.84 1.72 3.06
C VAL A 172 22.17 0.29 3.46
N GLY A 173 22.11 -0.01 4.76
CA GLY A 173 22.32 -1.37 5.27
C GLY A 173 21.31 -2.36 4.72
N ALA A 174 20.03 -1.97 4.64
CA ALA A 174 18.95 -2.77 4.10
C ALA A 174 19.15 -3.10 2.61
N ARG A 175 19.53 -2.13 1.77
CA ARG A 175 19.88 -2.37 0.35
C ARG A 175 21.12 -3.24 0.21
N ASN A 176 22.12 -3.04 1.06
CA ASN A 176 23.34 -3.87 1.02
C ASN A 176 23.04 -5.33 1.36
N SER A 177 22.02 -5.63 2.16
CA SER A 177 21.58 -7.01 2.44
C SER A 177 20.99 -7.72 1.22
N MET A 178 20.58 -6.97 0.18
CA MET A 178 20.11 -7.51 -1.10
C MET A 178 21.25 -7.77 -2.10
N LEU A 179 22.51 -7.52 -1.73
CA LEU A 179 23.65 -7.82 -2.58
C LEU A 179 24.08 -9.28 -2.44
N ARG A 180 24.24 -9.93 -3.57
CA ARG A 180 24.85 -11.26 -3.68
C ARG A 180 26.26 -11.15 -4.27
N MET A 181 27.23 -11.69 -3.55
CA MET A 181 28.59 -11.82 -4.08
C MET A 181 28.67 -13.05 -4.97
N THR A 182 29.06 -12.85 -6.22
CA THR A 182 29.34 -13.92 -7.19
C THR A 182 30.81 -13.92 -7.55
N ARG A 183 31.36 -15.10 -7.73
CA ARG A 183 32.74 -15.27 -8.20
C ARG A 183 32.73 -15.56 -9.70
N GLU A 184 33.14 -14.58 -10.50
CA GLU A 184 33.10 -14.68 -11.96
C GLU A 184 34.48 -14.92 -12.54
N PRO A 185 34.67 -15.79 -13.55
CA PRO A 185 35.94 -15.99 -14.21
C PRO A 185 36.31 -14.76 -15.03
N ARG A 186 37.53 -14.29 -14.89
CA ARG A 186 38.13 -13.19 -15.69
C ARG A 186 39.46 -13.63 -16.25
N GLY A 187 39.46 -14.17 -17.45
CA GLY A 187 40.64 -14.77 -18.04
C GLY A 187 41.13 -15.97 -17.23
N ARG A 188 42.39 -15.92 -16.72
CA ARG A 188 42.98 -16.96 -15.86
C ARG A 188 42.74 -16.75 -14.35
N SER A 189 42.02 -15.70 -13.96
CA SER A 189 41.71 -15.35 -12.57
C SER A 189 40.20 -15.32 -12.32
N TYR A 190 39.81 -15.10 -11.05
CA TYR A 190 38.41 -14.90 -10.64
C TYR A 190 38.27 -13.49 -10.05
N GLN A 191 37.17 -12.85 -10.33
CA GLN A 191 36.77 -11.59 -9.71
C GLN A 191 35.50 -11.78 -8.89
N ASN A 192 35.47 -11.22 -7.68
CA ASN A 192 34.23 -11.13 -6.91
C ASN A 192 33.43 -9.94 -7.43
N THR A 193 32.20 -10.19 -7.85
CA THR A 193 31.27 -9.17 -8.33
C THR A 193 30.07 -9.14 -7.42
N ALA A 194 29.72 -7.96 -6.91
CA ALA A 194 28.47 -7.76 -6.18
C ALA A 194 27.33 -7.52 -7.18
N ARG A 195 26.28 -8.31 -7.08
CA ARG A 195 25.06 -8.12 -7.88
C ARG A 195 23.89 -7.93 -6.95
N LEU A 196 23.04 -6.95 -7.26
CA LEU A 196 21.78 -6.75 -6.56
C LEU A 196 20.80 -7.84 -6.99
N LEU A 197 20.17 -8.52 -6.03
CA LEU A 197 19.13 -9.51 -6.28
C LEU A 197 17.84 -8.82 -6.72
N PRO A 198 17.03 -9.45 -7.58
CA PRO A 198 15.65 -9.04 -7.78
C PRO A 198 14.90 -9.06 -6.45
N HIS A 199 14.31 -7.94 -6.06
CA HIS A 199 13.66 -7.81 -4.77
C HIS A 199 12.55 -6.75 -4.78
N VAL A 200 11.69 -6.82 -3.77
CA VAL A 200 10.69 -5.80 -3.47
C VAL A 200 11.27 -4.77 -2.50
N GLN A 201 11.13 -3.50 -2.84
CA GLN A 201 11.34 -2.39 -1.93
C GLN A 201 9.99 -1.83 -1.50
N LEU A 202 9.61 -2.10 -0.24
CA LEU A 202 8.31 -1.78 0.32
C LEU A 202 8.37 -0.48 1.11
N HIS A 203 7.54 0.50 0.73
CA HIS A 203 7.45 1.81 1.35
C HIS A 203 6.12 1.93 2.10
N LYS A 204 6.14 1.70 3.42
CA LYS A 204 4.95 1.81 4.29
C LYS A 204 4.85 3.24 4.84
N VAL A 205 4.22 4.11 4.06
CA VAL A 205 4.20 5.56 4.34
C VAL A 205 3.45 5.96 5.61
N HIS A 206 2.56 5.12 6.12
CA HIS A 206 1.86 5.35 7.39
C HIS A 206 2.42 4.51 8.55
N GLY A 207 3.59 3.91 8.38
CA GLY A 207 4.15 2.98 9.36
C GLY A 207 3.50 1.60 9.30
N SER A 208 3.72 0.79 10.33
CA SER A 208 3.30 -0.61 10.36
C SER A 208 3.00 -1.09 11.77
N ILE A 209 2.19 -2.15 11.89
CA ILE A 209 1.88 -2.79 13.18
C ILE A 209 3.11 -3.35 13.90
N ASN A 210 4.19 -3.66 13.17
CA ASN A 210 5.46 -4.18 13.70
C ASN A 210 6.55 -3.10 13.87
N TRP A 211 6.24 -1.81 13.62
CA TRP A 211 7.17 -0.71 13.83
C TRP A 211 6.93 -0.04 15.18
N PHE A 212 8.00 0.23 15.91
CA PHE A 212 7.96 0.77 17.25
C PHE A 212 8.94 1.94 17.40
N GLN A 213 8.46 3.01 17.99
CA GLN A 213 9.23 4.21 18.28
C GLN A 213 9.26 4.45 19.78
N ASN A 214 10.43 4.82 20.31
CA ASN A 214 10.53 5.22 21.70
C ASN A 214 9.90 6.59 21.92
N THR A 215 9.51 6.90 23.17
CA THR A 215 8.77 8.12 23.51
C THR A 215 9.57 9.41 23.32
N ASP A 216 10.91 9.36 23.37
CA ASP A 216 11.79 10.49 23.05
C ASP A 216 12.09 10.60 21.53
N GLU A 217 11.49 9.69 20.74
CA GLU A 217 11.51 9.70 19.28
C GLU A 217 12.88 9.59 18.61
N THR A 218 13.89 9.21 19.38
CA THR A 218 15.27 9.05 18.91
C THR A 218 15.54 7.70 18.24
N ARG A 219 14.64 6.71 18.42
CA ARG A 219 14.84 5.34 17.94
C ARG A 219 13.56 4.79 17.29
N LEU A 220 13.71 4.25 16.09
CA LEU A 220 12.69 3.49 15.37
C LEU A 220 13.18 2.07 15.14
N LEU A 221 12.39 1.09 15.55
CA LEU A 221 12.70 -0.33 15.43
C LEU A 221 11.56 -1.08 14.74
N ARG A 222 11.89 -2.09 13.95
CA ARG A 222 10.95 -3.14 13.53
C ARG A 222 11.16 -4.37 14.41
N CYS A 223 10.07 -4.94 14.92
CA CYS A 223 10.12 -6.14 15.72
C CYS A 223 8.81 -6.95 15.56
N ASP A 224 8.86 -8.02 14.79
CA ASP A 224 7.69 -8.85 14.49
C ASP A 224 7.14 -9.56 15.72
N ARG A 225 7.99 -9.87 16.71
CA ARG A 225 7.58 -10.51 17.97
C ARG A 225 6.75 -9.60 18.87
N MET A 226 6.76 -8.28 18.64
CA MET A 226 6.03 -7.31 19.46
C MET A 226 4.65 -6.95 18.89
N VAL A 227 4.26 -7.56 17.79
CA VAL A 227 2.96 -7.31 17.13
C VAL A 227 1.80 -7.71 18.05
N ASP A 228 1.92 -8.83 18.77
CA ASP A 228 0.86 -9.45 19.57
C ASP A 228 0.73 -8.88 20.98
N GLY A 229 0.90 -7.64 21.20
CA GLY A 229 0.74 -7.10 22.54
C GLY A 229 0.84 -5.59 22.60
N PRO A 230 0.65 -5.01 23.78
CA PRO A 230 0.93 -3.61 23.96
C PRO A 230 2.45 -3.37 23.83
N PRO A 231 2.86 -2.23 23.24
CA PRO A 231 4.26 -1.84 23.24
C PRO A 231 4.81 -1.81 24.69
N PRO A 232 6.10 -2.13 24.90
CA PRO A 232 6.75 -1.97 26.19
C PRO A 232 6.68 -0.52 26.70
N THR A 233 6.82 -0.34 28.02
CA THR A 233 6.89 1.00 28.61
C THR A 233 7.99 1.83 27.95
N GLY A 234 7.67 3.07 27.58
CA GLY A 234 8.58 3.96 26.85
C GLY A 234 8.63 3.73 25.34
N TRP A 235 7.76 2.89 24.79
CA TRP A 235 7.62 2.64 23.37
C TRP A 235 6.17 2.77 22.89
N ARG A 236 5.96 3.18 21.65
CA ARG A 236 4.65 3.21 20.97
C ARG A 236 4.76 2.59 19.58
N ARG A 237 3.66 2.15 19.00
CA ARG A 237 3.65 1.80 17.58
C ARG A 237 3.92 3.04 16.74
N ALA A 238 4.81 2.90 15.77
CA ALA A 238 5.12 3.94 14.80
C ALA A 238 4.11 3.86 13.65
N MET A 239 2.93 4.43 13.89
CA MET A 239 1.82 4.47 12.94
C MET A 239 1.27 5.89 12.91
N ILE A 240 0.94 6.38 11.72
CA ILE A 240 0.25 7.65 11.52
C ILE A 240 -1.26 7.39 11.60
N THR A 241 -1.98 8.17 12.40
CA THR A 241 -3.45 8.05 12.50
C THR A 241 -4.11 8.19 11.12
N PRO A 242 -5.19 7.43 10.84
CA PRO A 242 -6.05 7.78 9.72
C PRO A 242 -6.57 9.22 9.90
N GLY A 243 -6.47 10.06 8.86
CA GLY A 243 -6.86 11.49 8.89
C GLY A 243 -5.91 12.34 8.04
N HIS A 244 -6.27 13.58 7.73
CA HIS A 244 -5.51 14.46 6.81
C HIS A 244 -4.38 15.24 7.51
N GLY A 245 -4.41 15.37 8.85
CA GLY A 245 -3.36 16.04 9.66
C GLY A 245 -1.97 15.38 9.66
N LYS A 246 -1.75 14.41 8.78
CA LYS A 246 -0.59 13.53 8.67
C LYS A 246 0.75 14.25 8.42
N LEU A 247 0.72 15.42 7.79
CA LEU A 247 1.93 16.16 7.42
C LEU A 247 2.65 16.80 8.63
N GLU A 248 1.92 17.16 9.68
CA GLU A 248 2.50 17.76 10.88
C GLU A 248 3.16 16.70 11.78
N GLU A 249 2.63 15.47 11.76
CA GLU A 249 3.22 14.31 12.43
C GLU A 249 4.47 13.78 11.71
N ALA A 250 4.63 14.12 10.43
CA ALA A 250 5.72 13.66 9.56
C ALA A 250 7.11 14.26 9.90
N GLY A 251 7.22 15.15 10.88
CA GLY A 251 8.51 15.77 11.26
C GLY A 251 9.62 14.77 11.54
N MET A 252 9.29 13.58 12.03
CA MET A 252 10.24 12.51 12.39
C MET A 252 10.33 11.37 11.35
N ASN A 253 9.34 11.26 10.51
CA ASN A 253 9.23 10.14 9.55
C ASN A 253 9.75 10.51 8.16
N ARG A 254 10.53 11.59 8.06
CA ARG A 254 11.04 12.11 6.78
C ARG A 254 11.82 11.08 5.96
N GLU A 255 12.52 10.18 6.61
CA GLU A 255 13.37 9.23 5.91
C GLU A 255 12.56 8.18 5.17
N TRP A 256 11.54 7.60 5.77
CA TRP A 256 10.70 6.60 5.05
C TRP A 256 9.81 7.25 3.98
N PHE A 257 9.31 8.48 4.21
CA PHE A 257 8.58 9.23 3.19
C PHE A 257 9.46 9.59 1.99
N ARG A 258 10.70 10.03 2.25
CA ARG A 258 11.63 10.42 1.18
C ARG A 258 11.86 9.29 0.18
N GLU A 259 12.08 8.07 0.65
CA GLU A 259 12.29 6.92 -0.24
C GLU A 259 11.03 6.57 -1.06
N ALA A 260 9.84 6.74 -0.48
CA ALA A 260 8.59 6.62 -1.22
C ALA A 260 8.40 7.74 -2.27
N ASP A 261 8.70 8.97 -1.87
CA ASP A 261 8.63 10.13 -2.78
C ASP A 261 9.61 9.98 -3.95
N ASP A 262 10.82 9.50 -3.71
CA ASP A 262 11.83 9.23 -4.75
C ASP A 262 11.35 8.12 -5.70
N ALA A 263 10.76 7.04 -5.18
CA ALA A 263 10.17 5.97 -5.99
C ALA A 263 9.03 6.50 -6.88
N ILE A 264 8.14 7.32 -6.31
CA ILE A 264 7.04 7.96 -7.05
C ILE A 264 7.59 8.94 -8.11
N ALA A 265 8.55 9.79 -7.73
CA ALA A 265 9.11 10.82 -8.62
C ALA A 265 9.84 10.24 -9.84
N THR A 266 10.43 9.05 -9.69
CA THR A 266 11.17 8.35 -10.76
C THR A 266 10.37 7.28 -11.49
N ALA A 267 9.11 7.05 -11.11
CA ALA A 267 8.25 6.02 -11.68
C ALA A 267 8.10 6.16 -13.20
N SER A 268 8.29 5.07 -13.93
CA SER A 268 8.02 4.97 -15.38
C SER A 268 6.53 4.76 -15.68
N ALA A 269 5.83 4.10 -14.77
CA ALA A 269 4.41 3.85 -14.81
C ALA A 269 3.88 3.56 -13.39
N PHE A 270 2.56 3.52 -13.22
CA PHE A 270 1.89 3.11 -11.98
C PHE A 270 0.90 1.98 -12.20
N LEU A 271 0.84 1.06 -11.22
CA LEU A 271 -0.29 0.15 -11.04
C LEU A 271 -0.87 0.38 -9.64
N ILE A 272 -2.07 0.93 -9.59
CA ILE A 272 -2.75 1.38 -8.37
C ILE A 272 -3.84 0.37 -8.03
N ILE A 273 -3.72 -0.32 -6.88
CA ILE A 273 -4.57 -1.47 -6.53
C ILE A 273 -5.31 -1.19 -5.23
N GLY A 274 -6.65 -1.22 -5.27
CA GLY A 274 -7.48 -1.10 -4.08
C GLY A 274 -7.22 0.17 -3.25
N TYR A 275 -6.83 1.27 -3.90
CA TYR A 275 -6.47 2.52 -3.26
C TYR A 275 -7.60 3.55 -3.39
N GLY A 276 -8.06 4.09 -2.25
CA GLY A 276 -9.23 4.97 -2.18
C GLY A 276 -8.97 6.43 -2.55
N PHE A 277 -7.75 6.82 -2.90
CA PHE A 277 -7.38 8.21 -3.21
C PHE A 277 -7.73 9.21 -2.09
N ASN A 278 -7.51 8.84 -0.82
CA ASN A 278 -7.75 9.71 0.34
C ASN A 278 -6.46 10.27 0.96
N ASP A 279 -5.30 9.72 0.64
CA ASP A 279 -4.01 10.19 1.15
C ASP A 279 -3.45 11.35 0.33
N VAL A 280 -3.54 12.56 0.86
CA VAL A 280 -3.12 13.80 0.17
C VAL A 280 -1.62 13.79 -0.18
N HIS A 281 -0.76 13.20 0.69
CA HIS A 281 0.67 13.17 0.46
C HIS A 281 1.04 12.31 -0.75
N ILE A 282 0.63 11.05 -0.75
CA ILE A 282 0.87 10.11 -1.86
C ILE A 282 0.24 10.63 -3.14
N GLN A 283 -1.00 11.12 -3.07
CA GLN A 283 -1.74 11.62 -4.23
C GLN A 283 -1.00 12.75 -4.94
N LYS A 284 -0.40 13.70 -4.21
CA LYS A 284 0.27 14.85 -4.81
C LYS A 284 1.41 14.42 -5.74
N GLY A 285 2.24 13.47 -5.32
CA GLY A 285 3.34 12.94 -6.12
C GLY A 285 2.84 12.17 -7.34
N ILE A 286 1.88 11.24 -7.13
CA ILE A 286 1.32 10.41 -8.20
C ILE A 286 0.59 11.28 -9.22
N ARG A 287 -0.26 12.24 -8.77
CA ARG A 287 -0.98 13.15 -9.68
C ARG A 287 -0.03 13.96 -10.55
N LYS A 288 1.04 14.50 -9.97
CA LYS A 288 2.08 15.21 -10.73
C LYS A 288 2.66 14.33 -11.83
N ARG A 289 2.94 13.07 -11.57
CA ARG A 289 3.48 12.14 -12.57
C ARG A 289 2.45 11.80 -13.65
N LEU A 290 1.23 11.42 -13.25
CA LEU A 290 0.19 10.97 -14.17
C LEU A 290 -0.40 12.11 -15.01
N VAL A 291 -0.70 13.24 -14.37
CA VAL A 291 -1.39 14.35 -15.02
C VAL A 291 -0.42 15.35 -15.68
N ASP A 292 0.55 15.86 -14.89
CA ASP A 292 1.41 16.95 -15.38
C ASP A 292 2.55 16.43 -16.27
N GLN A 293 2.99 15.17 -16.08
CA GLN A 293 4.13 14.59 -16.79
C GLN A 293 3.74 13.44 -17.74
N GLY A 294 2.46 13.12 -17.85
CA GLY A 294 1.96 12.12 -18.80
C GLY A 294 2.44 10.69 -18.55
N CYS A 295 2.77 10.35 -17.31
CA CYS A 295 3.15 9.00 -16.94
C CYS A 295 1.97 8.04 -17.10
N SER A 296 2.22 6.84 -17.59
CA SER A 296 1.19 5.82 -17.77
C SER A 296 0.70 5.24 -16.45
N GLY A 297 -0.57 4.84 -16.35
CA GLY A 297 -1.09 4.21 -15.15
C GLY A 297 -2.30 3.33 -15.37
N ILE A 298 -2.48 2.37 -14.45
CA ILE A 298 -3.67 1.53 -14.36
C ILE A 298 -4.17 1.56 -12.92
N VAL A 299 -5.47 1.84 -12.75
CA VAL A 299 -6.18 1.72 -11.46
C VAL A 299 -7.00 0.44 -11.51
N VAL A 300 -6.80 -0.45 -10.56
CA VAL A 300 -7.59 -1.70 -10.40
C VAL A 300 -8.24 -1.63 -9.02
N THR A 301 -9.55 -1.44 -8.97
CA THR A 301 -10.28 -1.27 -7.71
C THR A 301 -11.73 -1.68 -7.86
N GLN A 302 -12.38 -2.01 -6.73
CA GLN A 302 -13.80 -2.32 -6.75
C GLN A 302 -14.63 -1.08 -7.07
N ASP A 303 -14.40 0.02 -6.35
CA ASP A 303 -15.27 1.18 -6.40
C ASP A 303 -14.86 2.16 -7.51
N TRP A 304 -15.83 2.56 -8.31
CA TRP A 304 -15.72 3.74 -9.17
C TRP A 304 -16.04 5.00 -8.37
N SER A 305 -15.15 5.98 -8.40
CA SER A 305 -15.32 7.22 -7.66
C SER A 305 -15.11 8.46 -8.54
N THR A 306 -15.70 9.58 -8.12
CA THR A 306 -15.51 10.89 -8.78
C THR A 306 -14.04 11.32 -8.81
N LYS A 307 -13.23 10.88 -7.83
CA LYS A 307 -11.78 11.13 -7.82
C LYS A 307 -11.07 10.37 -8.95
N ILE A 308 -11.35 9.09 -9.13
CA ILE A 308 -10.81 8.28 -10.23
C ILE A 308 -11.23 8.89 -11.56
N GLU A 309 -12.51 9.24 -11.71
CA GLU A 309 -13.03 9.88 -12.91
C GLU A 309 -12.27 11.17 -13.26
N SER A 310 -12.07 12.05 -12.26
CA SER A 310 -11.31 13.29 -12.46
C SER A 310 -9.87 13.02 -12.92
N TRP A 311 -9.19 12.04 -12.31
CA TRP A 311 -7.81 11.74 -12.67
C TRP A 311 -7.68 11.18 -14.09
N ILE A 312 -8.61 10.32 -14.53
CA ILE A 312 -8.63 9.82 -15.91
C ILE A 312 -8.90 10.94 -16.90
N ARG A 313 -9.84 11.84 -16.57
CA ARG A 313 -10.14 13.01 -17.42
C ARG A 313 -8.95 13.94 -17.61
N ASP A 314 -8.18 14.14 -16.52
CA ASP A 314 -7.04 15.04 -16.50
C ASP A 314 -5.75 14.40 -17.05
N SER A 315 -5.68 13.07 -17.18
CA SER A 315 -4.49 12.33 -17.59
C SER A 315 -4.54 11.91 -19.04
N SER A 316 -3.39 11.87 -19.70
CA SER A 316 -3.27 11.42 -21.10
C SER A 316 -3.14 9.90 -21.26
N ASP A 317 -2.74 9.16 -20.20
CA ASP A 317 -2.47 7.72 -20.26
C ASP A 317 -2.77 7.02 -18.92
N LEU A 318 -3.95 7.30 -18.35
CA LEU A 318 -4.46 6.63 -17.15
C LEU A 318 -5.70 5.82 -17.48
N TRP A 319 -5.68 4.57 -17.08
CA TRP A 319 -6.75 3.59 -17.23
C TRP A 319 -7.36 3.23 -15.88
N ALA A 320 -8.65 2.87 -15.86
CA ALA A 320 -9.28 2.27 -14.70
C ALA A 320 -10.03 0.99 -15.08
N VAL A 321 -9.94 0.02 -14.19
CA VAL A 321 -10.64 -1.27 -14.21
C VAL A 321 -11.39 -1.38 -12.89
N CYS A 322 -12.71 -1.19 -12.94
CA CYS A 322 -13.56 -1.10 -11.75
C CYS A 322 -14.77 -2.03 -11.89
N GLN A 323 -15.42 -2.35 -10.76
CA GLN A 323 -16.73 -2.99 -10.79
C GLN A 323 -17.75 -2.01 -11.39
N ASN A 324 -18.67 -2.52 -12.22
CA ASN A 324 -19.74 -1.69 -12.75
C ASN A 324 -20.75 -1.34 -11.64
N PRO A 325 -20.87 -0.05 -11.26
CA PRO A 325 -21.81 0.33 -10.22
C PRO A 325 -23.25 0.12 -10.69
N GLY A 326 -24.05 -0.57 -9.88
CA GLY A 326 -25.47 -0.84 -10.17
C GLY A 326 -25.75 -2.06 -11.05
N ALA A 327 -24.75 -2.80 -11.48
CA ALA A 327 -24.95 -4.09 -12.13
C ALA A 327 -25.47 -5.12 -11.11
N GLY A 328 -26.54 -5.84 -11.49
CA GLY A 328 -27.10 -6.91 -10.64
C GLY A 328 -26.30 -8.22 -10.67
N LYS A 329 -25.24 -8.26 -11.47
CA LYS A 329 -24.30 -9.39 -11.67
C LYS A 329 -22.85 -8.86 -11.68
N PRO A 330 -21.84 -9.73 -11.53
CA PRO A 330 -20.44 -9.33 -11.67
C PRO A 330 -20.18 -8.77 -13.06
N GLU A 331 -19.84 -7.50 -13.14
CA GLU A 331 -19.45 -6.80 -14.37
C GLU A 331 -18.29 -5.87 -14.10
N THR A 332 -17.37 -5.78 -15.05
CA THR A 332 -16.26 -4.82 -15.01
C THR A 332 -16.51 -3.68 -16.00
N ILE A 333 -16.21 -2.46 -15.57
CA ILE A 333 -16.01 -1.35 -16.50
C ILE A 333 -14.53 -1.11 -16.68
N VAL A 334 -14.13 -0.92 -17.95
CA VAL A 334 -12.78 -0.46 -18.34
C VAL A 334 -12.92 0.93 -18.93
N VAL A 335 -12.23 1.89 -18.32
CA VAL A 335 -12.24 3.30 -18.74
C VAL A 335 -10.83 3.68 -19.12
N GLY A 336 -10.66 4.10 -20.37
CA GLY A 336 -9.37 4.58 -20.88
C GLY A 336 -9.31 6.10 -21.01
N PRO A 337 -8.15 6.64 -21.38
CA PRO A 337 -7.95 8.07 -21.61
C PRO A 337 -8.96 8.60 -22.63
N GLY A 338 -9.63 9.70 -22.28
CA GLY A 338 -10.63 10.36 -23.12
C GLY A 338 -11.99 9.64 -23.26
N ASN A 339 -12.19 8.48 -22.61
CA ASN A 339 -13.41 7.66 -22.71
C ASN A 339 -14.25 7.59 -21.43
N VAL A 340 -14.15 8.59 -20.56
CA VAL A 340 -14.90 8.64 -19.29
C VAL A 340 -16.42 8.53 -19.49
N GLY A 341 -16.97 9.10 -20.58
CA GLY A 341 -18.39 9.04 -20.89
C GLY A 341 -18.86 7.78 -21.62
N ALA A 342 -17.95 6.88 -22.01
CA ALA A 342 -18.24 5.66 -22.76
C ALA A 342 -17.34 4.50 -22.31
N PRO A 343 -17.53 3.99 -21.08
CA PRO A 343 -16.74 2.87 -20.57
C PRO A 343 -17.02 1.60 -21.40
N LEU A 344 -15.99 0.76 -21.54
CA LEU A 344 -16.17 -0.60 -22.01
C LEU A 344 -16.76 -1.45 -20.88
N VAL A 345 -17.90 -2.07 -21.10
CA VAL A 345 -18.52 -3.00 -20.15
C VAL A 345 -18.13 -4.44 -20.52
N CYS A 346 -17.53 -5.13 -19.56
CA CYS A 346 -17.15 -6.54 -19.67
C CYS A 346 -18.11 -7.36 -18.81
N GLU A 347 -19.12 -7.94 -19.46
CA GLU A 347 -20.14 -8.75 -18.79
C GLU A 347 -19.53 -10.07 -18.30
N ASP A 348 -20.00 -10.53 -17.13
CA ASP A 348 -19.58 -11.79 -16.50
C ASP A 348 -18.07 -11.90 -16.24
N GLN A 349 -17.37 -10.75 -16.13
CA GLN A 349 -15.94 -10.67 -15.82
C GLN A 349 -15.71 -9.80 -14.58
N GLU A 350 -14.80 -10.24 -13.74
CA GLU A 350 -14.42 -9.55 -12.49
C GLU A 350 -12.98 -9.01 -12.54
N LEU A 351 -12.59 -8.38 -13.66
CA LEU A 351 -11.22 -7.86 -13.87
C LEU A 351 -10.82 -6.80 -12.84
N TRP A 352 -11.77 -6.21 -12.12
CA TRP A 352 -11.49 -5.34 -10.98
C TRP A 352 -10.90 -6.09 -9.77
N LYS A 353 -11.00 -7.42 -9.72
CA LYS A 353 -10.26 -8.27 -8.78
C LYS A 353 -8.86 -8.51 -9.31
N ILE A 354 -7.85 -8.19 -8.51
CA ILE A 354 -6.46 -8.26 -8.95
C ILE A 354 -6.04 -9.65 -9.47
N VAL A 355 -6.60 -10.72 -8.92
CA VAL A 355 -6.33 -12.09 -9.38
C VAL A 355 -6.83 -12.30 -10.81
N GLU A 356 -8.05 -11.84 -11.12
CA GLU A 356 -8.62 -11.98 -12.48
C GLU A 356 -7.95 -11.02 -13.46
N PHE A 357 -7.61 -9.80 -13.03
CA PHE A 357 -6.80 -8.87 -13.81
C PHE A 357 -5.47 -9.51 -14.24
N VAL A 358 -4.73 -10.08 -13.30
CA VAL A 358 -3.43 -10.73 -13.59
C VAL A 358 -3.57 -11.89 -14.56
N LYS A 359 -4.62 -12.71 -14.46
CA LYS A 359 -4.88 -13.79 -15.42
C LYS A 359 -5.14 -13.27 -16.83
N ALA A 360 -5.81 -12.12 -16.96
CA ALA A 360 -6.14 -11.55 -18.26
C ALA A 360 -4.94 -10.86 -18.94
N VAL A 361 -4.02 -10.26 -18.15
CA VAL A 361 -2.96 -9.40 -18.71
C VAL A 361 -1.56 -10.01 -18.70
N MET A 362 -1.34 -11.09 -17.96
CA MET A 362 -0.03 -11.72 -17.73
C MET A 362 -0.10 -13.24 -17.97
#